data_73f4d6ccc8c49e141996536a9ef19739
#
_entry.id   73f4d6ccc8c49e141996536a9ef19739
#
_cell.length_a   1.000
_cell.length_b   1.000
_cell.length_c   1.000
_cell.angle_alpha   90.00
_cell.angle_beta   90.00
_cell.angle_gamma   90.00
#
_symmetry.space_group_name_H-M   'P 1'
#
loop_
_entity.id
_entity.type
_entity.pdbx_description
1 polymer ?
#
loop_
_entity_poly.entity_id
_entity_poly.type
_entity_poly.pdbx_seq_one_letter_code
_entity_poly.pdbx_strand_id
1 'polypeptide(L)'
;MQARFVHRCTHVIDKQKTIEFYEKALGFHVVRESGPADGSWTNTFMESDACPFQLELTWNRGRTEPYDNGGRDQHIAFVVDDFDDYHELHKQMGCIDYENTAMGLYFICDPEGQRIEILPEKR
;
A
#
# COMPACT_ATOMS: atom_id res chain seq x y z
N MET A 1 -20.57 -21.48 -7.95
CA MET A 1 -19.59 -21.11 -6.88
C MET A 1 -18.72 -19.99 -7.39
N GLN A 2 -18.52 -18.95 -6.57
CA GLN A 2 -17.71 -17.78 -6.95
C GLN A 2 -16.86 -17.34 -5.76
N ALA A 3 -15.64 -16.91 -6.04
CA ALA A 3 -14.75 -16.30 -5.05
C ALA A 3 -14.39 -14.91 -5.54
N ARG A 4 -14.46 -13.90 -4.65
CA ARG A 4 -14.14 -12.52 -4.95
C ARG A 4 -12.98 -12.07 -4.09
N PHE A 5 -11.98 -11.45 -4.71
CA PHE A 5 -10.86 -10.87 -3.98
C PHE A 5 -11.33 -9.60 -3.28
N VAL A 6 -11.15 -9.49 -1.96
CA VAL A 6 -11.69 -8.35 -1.20
C VAL A 6 -10.63 -7.48 -0.56
N HIS A 7 -9.56 -8.07 -0.01
CA HIS A 7 -8.51 -7.25 0.59
C HIS A 7 -7.17 -7.98 0.64
N ARG A 8 -6.13 -7.20 0.84
CA ARG A 8 -4.81 -7.69 1.18
C ARG A 8 -4.40 -7.10 2.53
N CYS A 9 -3.95 -7.96 3.43
CA CYS A 9 -3.50 -7.54 4.75
C CYS A 9 -1.99 -7.33 4.78
N THR A 10 -1.57 -6.25 5.42
CA THR A 10 -0.17 -5.98 5.76
C THR A 10 -0.10 -5.63 7.25
N HIS A 11 0.84 -6.25 7.95
CA HIS A 11 1.11 -5.89 9.34
C HIS A 11 2.05 -4.71 9.38
N VAL A 12 1.76 -3.73 10.25
CA VAL A 12 2.47 -2.45 10.28
C VAL A 12 2.99 -2.14 11.69
N ILE A 13 4.12 -1.49 11.77
CA ILE A 13 4.70 -0.96 13.01
C ILE A 13 4.21 0.47 13.23
N ASP A 14 4.28 1.31 12.20
CA ASP A 14 3.84 2.70 12.24
C ASP A 14 2.58 2.85 11.40
N LYS A 15 1.45 2.62 12.04
CA LYS A 15 0.14 2.67 11.37
C LYS A 15 -0.14 4.03 10.76
N GLN A 16 0.06 5.11 11.51
CA GLN A 16 -0.26 6.44 11.03
C GLN A 16 0.57 6.83 9.82
N LYS A 17 1.86 6.54 9.84
CA LYS A 17 2.75 6.83 8.72
C LYS A 17 2.36 6.04 7.48
N THR A 18 1.94 4.79 7.66
CA THR A 18 1.50 3.94 6.56
C THR A 18 0.17 4.44 5.97
N ILE A 19 -0.78 4.84 6.81
CA ILE A 19 -2.04 5.45 6.35
C ILE A 19 -1.75 6.68 5.51
N GLU A 20 -0.92 7.59 6.02
CA GLU A 20 -0.58 8.83 5.30
C GLU A 20 0.11 8.54 3.96
N PHE A 21 0.96 7.51 3.93
CA PHE A 21 1.59 7.10 2.68
C PHE A 21 0.56 6.71 1.62
N TYR A 22 -0.38 5.82 1.96
CA TYR A 22 -1.37 5.35 0.99
C TYR A 22 -2.36 6.45 0.61
N GLU A 23 -2.68 7.37 1.52
CA GLU A 23 -3.49 8.55 1.20
C GLU A 23 -2.80 9.40 0.15
N LYS A 24 -1.53 9.69 0.33
CA LYS A 24 -0.77 10.60 -0.53
C LYS A 24 -0.34 9.94 -1.84
N ALA A 25 0.16 8.71 -1.78
CA ALA A 25 0.75 8.04 -2.93
C ALA A 25 -0.30 7.52 -3.91
N LEU A 26 -1.44 7.03 -3.42
CA LEU A 26 -2.38 6.27 -4.23
C LEU A 26 -3.84 6.69 -4.03
N GLY A 27 -4.10 7.72 -3.22
CA GLY A 27 -5.45 8.24 -3.04
C GLY A 27 -6.37 7.32 -2.25
N PHE A 28 -5.83 6.47 -1.40
CA PHE A 28 -6.63 5.65 -0.51
C PHE A 28 -7.10 6.47 0.69
N HIS A 29 -8.21 6.03 1.30
CA HIS A 29 -8.72 6.64 2.53
C HIS A 29 -9.25 5.56 3.45
N VAL A 30 -9.22 5.82 4.76
CA VAL A 30 -9.71 4.90 5.76
C VAL A 30 -11.24 4.83 5.70
N VAL A 31 -11.78 3.61 5.62
CA VAL A 31 -13.25 3.40 5.60
C VAL A 31 -13.76 2.75 6.87
N ARG A 32 -12.95 1.99 7.59
CA ARG A 32 -13.33 1.46 8.90
C ARG A 32 -12.10 0.96 9.65
N GLU A 33 -12.27 0.84 10.95
CA GLU A 33 -11.28 0.25 11.83
C GLU A 33 -11.99 -0.65 12.83
N SER A 34 -11.41 -1.81 13.13
CA SER A 34 -11.92 -2.74 14.12
C SER A 34 -10.80 -3.17 15.07
N GLY A 35 -11.19 -3.68 16.23
CA GLY A 35 -10.26 -4.16 17.23
C GLY A 35 -10.94 -4.25 18.59
N PRO A 36 -10.27 -4.83 19.58
CA PRO A 36 -10.84 -4.94 20.93
C PRO A 36 -10.88 -3.59 21.64
N ALA A 37 -11.71 -3.52 22.69
CA ALA A 37 -11.91 -2.29 23.45
C ALA A 37 -10.63 -1.80 24.14
N ASP A 38 -9.69 -2.70 24.45
CA ASP A 38 -8.44 -2.34 25.11
C ASP A 38 -7.39 -1.76 24.17
N GLY A 39 -7.66 -1.74 22.86
CA GLY A 39 -6.74 -1.17 21.88
C GLY A 39 -5.46 -1.97 21.65
N SER A 40 -5.45 -3.25 22.05
CA SER A 40 -4.24 -4.07 21.94
C SER A 40 -3.85 -4.37 20.49
N TRP A 41 -4.81 -4.33 19.58
CA TRP A 41 -4.55 -4.42 18.15
C TRP A 41 -5.66 -3.73 17.37
N THR A 42 -5.38 -3.34 16.13
CA THR A 42 -6.39 -2.77 15.24
C THR A 42 -6.20 -3.30 13.83
N ASN A 43 -7.32 -3.43 13.10
CA ASN A 43 -7.34 -3.63 11.66
C ASN A 43 -7.95 -2.40 11.04
N THR A 44 -7.18 -1.69 10.23
CA THR A 44 -7.60 -0.48 9.54
C THR A 44 -7.77 -0.80 8.07
N PHE A 45 -8.96 -0.54 7.53
CA PHE A 45 -9.29 -0.84 6.14
C PHE A 45 -9.31 0.44 5.33
N MET A 46 -8.61 0.44 4.20
CA MET A 46 -8.50 1.58 3.30
C MET A 46 -8.99 1.22 1.91
N GLU A 47 -9.66 2.16 1.25
CA GLU A 47 -10.15 2.05 -0.13
C GLU A 47 -9.75 3.26 -0.94
N SER A 48 -9.76 3.12 -2.26
CA SER A 48 -9.78 4.26 -3.18
C SER A 48 -11.08 4.24 -3.98
N ASP A 49 -11.49 5.40 -4.49
CA ASP A 49 -12.70 5.50 -5.30
C ASP A 49 -12.59 4.76 -6.63
N ALA A 50 -11.36 4.53 -7.07
CA ALA A 50 -11.09 3.87 -8.35
C ALA A 50 -11.08 2.35 -8.27
N CYS A 51 -11.13 1.78 -7.06
CA CYS A 51 -10.85 0.36 -6.89
C CYS A 51 -11.65 -0.21 -5.70
N PRO A 52 -12.44 -1.27 -5.89
CA PRO A 52 -13.20 -1.89 -4.79
C PRO A 52 -12.32 -2.71 -3.84
N PHE A 53 -11.07 -2.91 -4.18
CA PHE A 53 -10.12 -3.68 -3.40
C PHE A 53 -9.68 -2.89 -2.17
N GLN A 54 -9.61 -3.54 -1.02
CA GLN A 54 -9.21 -2.90 0.22
C GLN A 54 -7.80 -3.30 0.63
N LEU A 55 -7.10 -2.35 1.23
CA LEU A 55 -5.90 -2.63 2.00
C LEU A 55 -6.29 -2.73 3.47
N GLU A 56 -5.86 -3.81 4.13
CA GLU A 56 -6.04 -3.99 5.56
C GLU A 56 -4.69 -3.80 6.24
N LEU A 57 -4.62 -2.86 7.18
CA LEU A 57 -3.42 -2.60 7.96
C LEU A 57 -3.63 -3.12 9.37
N THR A 58 -2.87 -4.14 9.77
CA THR A 58 -2.96 -4.72 11.11
C THR A 58 -1.82 -4.18 11.97
N TRP A 59 -2.21 -3.52 13.07
CA TRP A 59 -1.27 -2.98 14.04
C TRP A 59 -1.42 -3.69 15.37
N ASN A 60 -0.30 -4.06 16.01
CA ASN A 60 -0.28 -4.71 17.33
C ASN A 60 0.52 -3.86 18.30
N ARG A 61 -0.10 -3.54 19.44
CA ARG A 61 0.57 -2.76 20.48
C ARG A 61 1.79 -3.52 21.01
N GLY A 62 2.89 -2.79 21.21
CA GLY A 62 4.11 -3.36 21.78
C GLY A 62 5.03 -4.02 20.76
N ARG A 63 4.60 -4.20 19.52
CA ARG A 63 5.47 -4.71 18.48
C ARG A 63 6.38 -3.59 17.97
N THR A 64 7.70 -3.77 18.08
CA THR A 64 8.69 -2.78 17.65
C THR A 64 9.59 -3.29 16.56
N GLU A 65 9.71 -4.60 16.38
CA GLU A 65 10.53 -5.17 15.33
C GLU A 65 9.78 -5.23 14.01
N PRO A 66 10.41 -4.84 12.89
CA PRO A 66 9.79 -4.91 11.58
C PRO A 66 9.26 -6.33 11.28
N TYR A 67 8.15 -6.38 10.57
CA TYR A 67 7.62 -7.65 10.07
C TYR A 67 8.40 -8.08 8.84
N ASP A 68 8.52 -9.40 8.67
CA ASP A 68 9.09 -9.98 7.46
C ASP A 68 7.98 -10.09 6.41
N ASN A 69 8.11 -9.32 5.33
CA ASN A 69 7.13 -9.29 4.24
C ASN A 69 7.49 -10.26 3.11
N GLY A 70 8.29 -11.28 3.40
CA GLY A 70 8.63 -12.30 2.40
C GLY A 70 9.71 -11.88 1.43
N GLY A 71 10.54 -10.90 1.79
CA GLY A 71 11.59 -10.37 0.93
C GLY A 71 11.05 -9.38 -0.07
N ARG A 72 11.87 -9.03 -1.06
CA ARG A 72 11.55 -7.95 -1.98
C ARG A 72 10.90 -8.43 -3.27
N ASP A 73 10.69 -9.73 -3.42
CA ASP A 73 10.11 -10.28 -4.63
C ASP A 73 8.58 -10.19 -4.64
N GLN A 74 7.97 -10.13 -3.45
CA GLN A 74 6.52 -9.99 -3.35
C GLN A 74 6.12 -8.53 -3.52
N HIS A 75 5.09 -8.29 -4.31
CA HIS A 75 4.59 -6.94 -4.52
C HIS A 75 3.11 -6.96 -4.89
N ILE A 76 2.49 -5.81 -4.77
CA ILE A 76 1.16 -5.52 -5.31
C ILE A 76 1.33 -4.53 -6.44
N ALA A 77 0.38 -4.48 -7.36
CA ALA A 77 0.51 -3.63 -8.54
C ALA A 77 -0.73 -2.77 -8.74
N PHE A 78 -0.51 -1.54 -9.18
CA PHE A 78 -1.57 -0.60 -9.54
C PHE A 78 -1.35 -0.11 -10.95
N VAL A 79 -2.42 -0.08 -11.72
CA VAL A 79 -2.46 0.64 -12.99
C VAL A 79 -2.95 2.05 -12.69
N VAL A 80 -2.24 3.06 -13.16
CA VAL A 80 -2.60 4.46 -12.92
C VAL A 80 -2.96 5.14 -14.25
N ASP A 81 -3.88 6.09 -14.18
CA ASP A 81 -4.38 6.78 -15.37
C ASP A 81 -3.42 7.87 -15.88
N ASP A 82 -2.70 8.53 -15.00
CA ASP A 82 -1.73 9.56 -15.37
C ASP A 82 -0.34 9.16 -14.85
N PHE A 83 0.32 8.32 -15.63
CA PHE A 83 1.59 7.71 -15.24
C PHE A 83 2.67 8.76 -14.93
N ASP A 84 2.78 9.79 -15.76
CA ASP A 84 3.83 10.80 -15.59
C ASP A 84 3.60 11.63 -14.33
N ASP A 85 2.36 12.02 -14.04
CA ASP A 85 2.04 12.76 -12.83
C ASP A 85 2.26 11.92 -11.57
N TYR A 86 1.88 10.64 -11.61
CA TYR A 86 2.15 9.73 -10.50
C TYR A 86 3.65 9.53 -10.29
N HIS A 87 4.41 9.43 -11.37
CA HIS A 87 5.87 9.30 -11.27
C HIS A 87 6.48 10.53 -10.60
N GLU A 88 6.06 11.72 -10.99
CA GLU A 88 6.56 12.97 -10.38
C GLU A 88 6.18 13.06 -8.90
N LEU A 89 4.94 12.71 -8.55
CA LEU A 89 4.49 12.66 -7.16
C LEU A 89 5.36 11.72 -6.34
N HIS A 90 5.55 10.50 -6.81
CA HIS A 90 6.31 9.50 -6.08
C HIS A 90 7.80 9.86 -5.98
N LYS A 91 8.33 10.53 -6.99
CA LYS A 91 9.68 11.08 -6.95
C LYS A 91 9.80 12.13 -5.85
N GLN A 92 8.85 13.07 -5.76
CA GLN A 92 8.84 14.10 -4.72
C GLN A 92 8.68 13.50 -3.32
N MET A 93 7.91 12.42 -3.19
CA MET A 93 7.76 11.70 -1.92
C MET A 93 9.03 10.94 -1.54
N GLY A 94 9.95 10.72 -2.47
CA GLY A 94 11.18 9.97 -2.22
C GLY A 94 10.95 8.49 -2.01
N CYS A 95 9.85 7.93 -2.55
CA CYS A 95 9.47 6.55 -2.31
C CYS A 95 9.75 5.60 -3.48
N ILE A 96 10.30 6.09 -4.58
CA ILE A 96 10.64 5.24 -5.73
C ILE A 96 11.80 4.33 -5.34
N ASP A 97 11.59 3.03 -5.50
CA ASP A 97 12.53 2.00 -5.10
C ASP A 97 13.30 1.43 -6.29
N TYR A 98 12.66 1.32 -7.45
CA TYR A 98 13.27 0.78 -8.65
C TYR A 98 12.53 1.28 -9.88
N GLU A 99 13.29 1.63 -10.92
CA GLU A 99 12.72 2.05 -12.20
C GLU A 99 13.15 1.10 -13.30
N ASN A 100 12.18 0.67 -14.09
CA ASN A 100 12.42 -0.16 -15.27
C ASN A 100 11.93 0.61 -16.51
N THR A 101 12.78 1.49 -17.01
CA THR A 101 12.42 2.35 -18.15
C THR A 101 12.20 1.57 -19.44
N ALA A 102 12.91 0.46 -19.60
CA ALA A 102 12.74 -0.40 -20.76
C ALA A 102 11.34 -1.01 -20.84
N MET A 103 10.75 -1.37 -19.69
CA MET A 103 9.40 -1.93 -19.62
C MET A 103 8.33 -0.87 -19.35
N GLY A 104 8.72 0.38 -19.05
CA GLY A 104 7.78 1.46 -18.81
C GLY A 104 7.03 1.33 -17.51
N LEU A 105 7.72 0.91 -16.43
CA LEU A 105 7.13 0.77 -15.11
C LEU A 105 8.14 1.16 -14.03
N TYR A 106 7.64 1.33 -12.81
CA TYR A 106 8.52 1.54 -11.65
C TYR A 106 7.88 0.98 -10.39
N PHE A 107 8.67 0.86 -9.35
CA PHE A 107 8.24 0.39 -8.04
C PHE A 107 8.41 1.48 -7.00
N ILE A 108 7.44 1.60 -6.12
CA ILE A 108 7.56 2.40 -4.90
C ILE A 108 7.57 1.46 -3.70
N CYS A 109 7.99 1.98 -2.55
CA CYS A 109 8.05 1.21 -1.32
C CYS A 109 7.30 1.96 -0.23
N ASP A 110 6.39 1.28 0.48
CA ASP A 110 5.70 1.90 1.60
C ASP A 110 6.62 1.96 2.85
N PRO A 111 6.19 2.64 3.93
CA PRO A 111 7.04 2.77 5.12
C PRO A 111 7.40 1.46 5.81
N GLU A 112 6.67 0.39 5.54
CA GLU A 112 6.88 -0.92 6.14
C GLU A 112 7.69 -1.86 5.25
N GLY A 113 8.13 -1.38 4.08
CA GLY A 113 8.92 -2.18 3.15
C GLY A 113 8.12 -2.94 2.12
N GLN A 114 6.80 -2.71 2.02
CA GLN A 114 5.98 -3.32 0.98
C GLN A 114 6.26 -2.67 -0.37
N ARG A 115 6.62 -3.50 -1.35
CA ARG A 115 6.85 -3.02 -2.72
C ARG A 115 5.55 -2.94 -3.49
N ILE A 116 5.44 -1.89 -4.28
CA ILE A 116 4.25 -1.58 -5.06
C ILE A 116 4.69 -1.24 -6.48
N GLU A 117 4.21 -2.01 -7.45
CA GLU A 117 4.50 -1.78 -8.86
C GLU A 117 3.49 -0.79 -9.43
N ILE A 118 3.98 0.20 -10.16
CA ILE A 118 3.15 1.21 -10.81
C ILE A 118 3.24 1.04 -12.31
N LEU A 119 2.09 0.87 -12.92
CA LEU A 119 1.95 0.54 -14.34
C LEU A 119 1.08 1.56 -15.05
N PRO A 120 1.41 1.92 -16.29
CA PRO A 120 0.50 2.74 -17.10
C PRO A 120 -0.69 1.91 -17.59
N GLU A 121 -1.77 2.59 -17.98
CA GLU A 121 -2.96 1.91 -18.51
C GLU A 121 -2.67 1.13 -19.78
N LYS A 122 -1.77 1.65 -20.59
CA LYS A 122 -1.35 0.98 -21.83
C LYS A 122 0.09 0.56 -21.70
N ARG A 123 0.32 -0.69 -21.93
CA ARG A 123 1.63 -1.31 -21.80
C ARG A 123 2.09 -1.87 -23.14
#